data_3a115b5894b8eca846d6d59b03ddd84e
#
_entry.id   3a115b5894b8eca846d6d59b03ddd84e
#
_cell.length_a   1.000
_cell.length_b   1.000
_cell.length_c   1.000
_cell.angle_alpha   90.00
_cell.angle_beta   90.00
_cell.angle_gamma   90.00
#
_symmetry.space_group_name_H-M   'P 1'
#
loop_
_entity.id
_entity.type
_entity.pdbx_description
1 polymer ?
#
loop_
_entity_poly.entity_id
_entity_poly.type
_entity_poly.pdbx_seq_one_letter_code
_entity_poly.pdbx_strand_id
1 'polypeptide(L)'
;MFRMSHDAVDFFSADFTAAGVIVAGEEYPLGYFAAEALEVSGQLTLDIGAAAKEFAAEAQMFFAARDPSSAGIANEAFRRLWHLLRKLPLYELLLRREDAPSCFTSDEDCREMWDEMMTRGMQAHDDYAHWIARLSRIGKDLSDFRRNTQWMLSAYFEGLPSCKRENYIDAYGRFKDGIGKVKLADMDEESDPFYDPPVASFRFDFPAHISFIPYRDEKTGKPKMAERSTFDDLIAFFYLDLTRGIAAGNLPRRCKNCGHWFVAVGGYNTQYCDRPILGQHGKTCRSVGAHETAKRKLREAAAKEYARTYNRLKGRKQRGTISTDEWNHIVAVAEELRAAFQAGEMAESKYCRKLKAL
;
A
#
# COMPACT_ATOMS: atom_id res chain seq x y z
N MET A 1 -9.37 -37.39 5.02
CA MET A 1 -8.69 -36.29 4.28
C MET A 1 -8.33 -35.22 5.31
N PHE A 2 -7.13 -35.27 5.84
CA PHE A 2 -6.65 -34.29 6.83
C PHE A 2 -6.41 -32.99 6.07
N ARG A 3 -7.30 -32.02 6.19
CA ARG A 3 -7.01 -30.65 5.77
C ARG A 3 -6.05 -30.07 6.81
N MET A 4 -4.82 -29.89 6.40
CA MET A 4 -3.82 -29.29 7.25
C MET A 4 -4.29 -27.87 7.61
N SER A 5 -4.30 -27.54 8.88
CA SER A 5 -4.76 -26.23 9.39
C SER A 5 -3.85 -25.07 8.98
N HIS A 6 -2.77 -25.34 8.23
CA HIS A 6 -1.87 -24.36 7.64
C HIS A 6 -2.31 -23.87 6.25
N ASP A 7 -3.43 -24.40 5.68
CA ASP A 7 -4.01 -23.91 4.41
C ASP A 7 -4.13 -22.38 4.36
N ALA A 8 -4.42 -21.75 5.51
CA ALA A 8 -4.60 -20.30 5.58
C ALA A 8 -3.30 -19.49 5.42
N VAL A 9 -2.13 -20.07 5.73
CA VAL A 9 -0.84 -19.37 5.54
C VAL A 9 -0.34 -19.47 4.11
N ASP A 10 -0.74 -20.52 3.43
CA ASP A 10 -0.14 -20.94 2.18
C ASP A 10 -1.12 -20.97 1.01
N PHE A 11 -2.38 -21.14 1.32
CA PHE A 11 -3.43 -21.30 0.33
C PHE A 11 -4.68 -20.56 0.78
N PHE A 12 -4.92 -19.41 0.20
CA PHE A 12 -6.10 -18.61 0.51
C PHE A 12 -6.80 -18.12 -0.73
N SER A 13 -8.07 -17.77 -0.57
CA SER A 13 -8.87 -17.21 -1.64
C SER A 13 -9.27 -15.78 -1.33
N ALA A 14 -9.27 -14.94 -2.37
CA ALA A 14 -9.83 -13.61 -2.34
C ALA A 14 -10.86 -13.47 -3.46
N ASP A 15 -11.99 -12.83 -3.17
CA ASP A 15 -13.06 -12.63 -4.12
C ASP A 15 -13.02 -11.21 -4.66
N PHE A 16 -12.63 -11.05 -5.92
CA PHE A 16 -12.56 -9.75 -6.58
C PHE A 16 -13.91 -9.39 -7.20
N THR A 17 -14.39 -8.21 -6.84
CA THR A 17 -15.62 -7.59 -7.35
C THR A 17 -15.29 -6.35 -8.17
N ALA A 18 -16.28 -5.76 -8.82
CA ALA A 18 -16.10 -4.46 -9.49
C ALA A 18 -15.80 -3.31 -8.50
N ALA A 19 -16.16 -3.45 -7.22
CA ALA A 19 -16.03 -2.42 -6.20
C ALA A 19 -14.83 -2.62 -5.29
N GLY A 20 -14.40 -3.87 -5.06
CA GLY A 20 -13.37 -4.17 -4.09
C GLY A 20 -12.89 -5.62 -4.13
N VAL A 21 -12.16 -6.00 -3.11
CA VAL A 21 -11.71 -7.35 -2.83
C VAL A 21 -12.29 -7.81 -1.49
N ILE A 22 -12.88 -9.01 -1.46
CA ILE A 22 -13.41 -9.62 -0.25
C ILE A 22 -12.40 -10.67 0.23
N VAL A 23 -11.93 -10.50 1.46
CA VAL A 23 -11.01 -11.42 2.14
C VAL A 23 -11.61 -11.78 3.50
N ALA A 24 -11.69 -13.06 3.81
CA ALA A 24 -12.27 -13.55 5.06
C ALA A 24 -13.70 -13.02 5.35
N GLY A 25 -14.47 -12.69 4.29
CA GLY A 25 -15.83 -12.17 4.39
C GLY A 25 -15.94 -10.65 4.56
N GLU A 26 -14.84 -9.92 4.56
CA GLU A 26 -14.81 -8.45 4.66
C GLU A 26 -14.40 -7.81 3.33
N GLU A 27 -15.11 -6.75 2.89
CA GLU A 27 -14.85 -6.06 1.64
C GLU A 27 -13.89 -4.87 1.85
N TYR A 28 -12.84 -4.80 1.03
CA TYR A 28 -11.82 -3.76 1.03
C TYR A 28 -11.71 -3.11 -0.36
N PRO A 29 -11.30 -1.84 -0.46
CA PRO A 29 -11.01 -1.25 -1.77
C PRO A 29 -9.88 -2.01 -2.49
N LEU A 30 -9.98 -2.16 -3.82
CA LEU A 30 -8.87 -2.70 -4.64
C LEU A 30 -7.58 -1.89 -4.40
N GLY A 31 -6.46 -2.57 -4.19
CA GLY A 31 -5.16 -1.99 -3.86
C GLY A 31 -4.93 -1.77 -2.35
N TYR A 32 -5.90 -2.13 -1.50
CA TYR A 32 -5.79 -1.95 -0.05
C TYR A 32 -4.66 -2.79 0.55
N PHE A 33 -4.63 -4.09 0.26
CA PHE A 33 -3.63 -4.99 0.84
C PHE A 33 -2.22 -4.71 0.30
N ALA A 34 -2.13 -4.27 -0.95
CA ALA A 34 -0.86 -3.78 -1.51
C ALA A 34 -0.35 -2.53 -0.76
N ALA A 35 -1.23 -1.58 -0.42
CA ALA A 35 -0.85 -0.40 0.36
C ALA A 35 -0.44 -0.76 1.80
N GLU A 36 -1.15 -1.69 2.45
CA GLU A 36 -0.80 -2.17 3.78
C GLU A 36 0.54 -2.95 3.76
N ALA A 37 0.82 -3.73 2.71
CA ALA A 37 2.11 -4.38 2.55
C ALA A 37 3.28 -3.37 2.41
N LEU A 38 3.05 -2.21 1.80
CA LEU A 38 4.04 -1.12 1.73
C LEU A 38 4.31 -0.48 3.10
N GLU A 39 3.34 -0.54 4.01
CA GLU A 39 3.43 0.03 5.36
C GLU A 39 4.23 -0.85 6.33
N VAL A 40 4.39 -2.13 6.01
CA VAL A 40 5.16 -3.08 6.85
C VAL A 40 6.57 -2.55 7.09
N SER A 41 7.00 -2.50 8.34
CA SER A 41 8.35 -2.01 8.67
C SER A 41 9.44 -2.94 8.12
N GLY A 42 10.59 -2.38 7.78
CA GLY A 42 11.75 -3.17 7.36
C GLY A 42 12.18 -4.18 8.44
N GLN A 43 12.10 -3.80 9.72
CA GLN A 43 12.43 -4.68 10.83
C GLN A 43 11.48 -5.87 10.91
N LEU A 44 10.16 -5.66 10.80
CA LEU A 44 9.19 -6.78 10.79
C LEU A 44 9.44 -7.74 9.61
N THR A 45 9.81 -7.20 8.45
CA THR A 45 10.14 -8.01 7.27
C THR A 45 11.38 -8.88 7.52
N LEU A 46 12.40 -8.32 8.18
CA LEU A 46 13.61 -9.06 8.57
C LEU A 46 13.29 -10.12 9.62
N ASP A 47 12.49 -9.79 10.63
CA ASP A 47 12.09 -10.73 11.68
C ASP A 47 11.29 -11.90 11.11
N ILE A 48 10.35 -11.65 10.19
CA ILE A 48 9.61 -12.69 9.46
C ILE A 48 10.58 -13.56 8.66
N GLY A 49 11.52 -12.96 7.94
CA GLY A 49 12.51 -13.70 7.15
C GLY A 49 13.43 -14.58 7.99
N ALA A 50 13.85 -14.10 9.17
CA ALA A 50 14.66 -14.88 10.11
C ALA A 50 13.88 -16.07 10.69
N ALA A 51 12.65 -15.81 11.18
CA ALA A 51 11.79 -16.85 11.74
C ALA A 51 11.38 -17.90 10.70
N ALA A 52 11.14 -17.49 9.45
CA ALA A 52 10.84 -18.42 8.35
C ALA A 52 12.01 -19.34 7.99
N LYS A 53 13.23 -18.79 7.99
CA LYS A 53 14.46 -19.60 7.79
C LYS A 53 14.71 -20.56 8.94
N GLU A 54 14.50 -20.11 10.19
CA GLU A 54 14.61 -20.96 11.36
C GLU A 54 13.61 -22.11 11.29
N PHE A 55 12.34 -21.80 11.01
CA PHE A 55 11.32 -22.83 10.81
C PHE A 55 11.70 -23.83 9.71
N ALA A 56 12.18 -23.35 8.57
CA ALA A 56 12.60 -24.22 7.47
C ALA A 56 13.77 -25.15 7.87
N ALA A 57 14.73 -24.64 8.63
CA ALA A 57 15.85 -25.44 9.12
C ALA A 57 15.39 -26.54 10.11
N GLU A 58 14.55 -26.18 11.08
CA GLU A 58 14.01 -27.14 12.07
C GLU A 58 13.10 -28.19 11.42
N ALA A 59 12.29 -27.80 10.43
CA ALA A 59 11.48 -28.72 9.65
C ALA A 59 12.34 -29.69 8.82
N GLN A 60 13.43 -29.24 8.22
CA GLN A 60 14.38 -30.12 7.51
C GLN A 60 15.08 -31.09 8.46
N MET A 61 15.46 -30.65 9.66
CA MET A 61 16.02 -31.51 10.69
C MET A 61 15.01 -32.57 11.16
N PHE A 62 13.76 -32.21 11.33
CA PHE A 62 12.67 -33.13 11.67
C PHE A 62 12.53 -34.24 10.61
N PHE A 63 12.48 -33.89 9.31
CA PHE A 63 12.40 -34.86 8.22
C PHE A 63 13.65 -35.75 8.12
N ALA A 64 14.84 -35.19 8.40
CA ALA A 64 16.09 -35.95 8.35
C ALA A 64 16.22 -36.93 9.55
N ALA A 65 15.84 -36.51 10.74
CA ALA A 65 15.94 -37.30 11.96
C ALA A 65 14.90 -38.43 12.01
N ARG A 66 13.74 -38.23 11.39
CA ARG A 66 12.57 -39.14 11.49
C ARG A 66 12.18 -39.45 12.94
N ASP A 67 12.40 -38.48 13.82
CA ASP A 67 12.17 -38.65 15.27
C ASP A 67 10.98 -37.76 15.70
N PRO A 68 9.89 -38.35 16.17
CA PRO A 68 8.73 -37.62 16.69
C PRO A 68 9.09 -36.59 17.75
N SER A 69 10.13 -36.79 18.54
CA SER A 69 10.55 -35.85 19.59
C SER A 69 11.02 -34.50 19.01
N SER A 70 11.53 -34.48 17.78
CA SER A 70 11.95 -33.25 17.09
C SER A 70 10.78 -32.42 16.54
N ALA A 71 9.57 -33.00 16.45
CA ALA A 71 8.36 -32.29 16.02
C ALA A 71 8.05 -31.06 16.91
N GLY A 72 8.33 -31.18 18.23
CA GLY A 72 8.13 -30.09 19.18
C GLY A 72 8.94 -28.83 18.84
N ILE A 73 10.19 -29.00 18.42
CA ILE A 73 11.10 -27.89 18.06
C ILE A 73 10.62 -27.23 16.79
N ALA A 74 10.30 -28.00 15.76
CA ALA A 74 9.79 -27.46 14.49
C ALA A 74 8.44 -26.74 14.67
N ASN A 75 7.53 -27.29 15.50
CA ASN A 75 6.28 -26.62 15.83
C ASN A 75 6.48 -25.31 16.61
N GLU A 76 7.48 -25.23 17.48
CA GLU A 76 7.81 -24.00 18.22
C GLU A 76 8.36 -22.92 17.26
N ALA A 77 9.23 -23.29 16.33
CA ALA A 77 9.72 -22.39 15.30
C ALA A 77 8.56 -21.88 14.42
N PHE A 78 7.62 -22.76 14.06
CA PHE A 78 6.41 -22.34 13.34
C PHE A 78 5.53 -21.37 14.14
N ARG A 79 5.33 -21.59 15.44
CA ARG A 79 4.57 -20.67 16.30
C ARG A 79 5.18 -19.27 16.31
N ARG A 80 6.51 -19.16 16.38
CA ARG A 80 7.21 -17.87 16.30
C ARG A 80 6.93 -17.17 14.96
N LEU A 81 7.06 -17.89 13.85
CA LEU A 81 6.73 -17.37 12.51
C LEU A 81 5.26 -16.94 12.43
N TRP A 82 4.33 -17.76 12.91
CA TRP A 82 2.90 -17.49 12.95
C TRP A 82 2.58 -16.17 13.67
N HIS A 83 3.15 -15.95 14.86
CA HIS A 83 2.95 -14.71 15.60
C HIS A 83 3.48 -13.46 14.88
N LEU A 84 4.54 -13.60 14.08
CA LEU A 84 5.06 -12.50 13.27
C LEU A 84 4.17 -12.26 12.06
N LEU A 85 3.72 -13.31 11.37
CA LEU A 85 2.82 -13.19 10.22
C LEU A 85 1.50 -12.52 10.59
N ARG A 86 0.92 -12.81 11.74
CA ARG A 86 -0.30 -12.16 12.25
C ARG A 86 -0.18 -10.65 12.45
N LYS A 87 1.03 -10.08 12.44
CA LYS A 87 1.22 -8.62 12.43
C LYS A 87 1.00 -8.00 11.05
N LEU A 88 0.87 -8.82 10.01
CA LEU A 88 0.51 -8.36 8.67
C LEU A 88 -1.02 -8.30 8.57
N PRO A 89 -1.62 -7.18 8.10
CA PRO A 89 -3.08 -7.01 8.05
C PRO A 89 -3.82 -8.14 7.34
N LEU A 90 -3.27 -8.66 6.24
CA LEU A 90 -3.86 -9.82 5.56
C LEU A 90 -3.91 -11.06 6.45
N TYR A 91 -2.81 -11.39 7.11
CA TYR A 91 -2.74 -12.56 7.97
C TYR A 91 -3.49 -12.38 9.30
N GLU A 92 -3.65 -11.15 9.80
CA GLU A 92 -4.53 -10.87 10.92
C GLU A 92 -5.99 -11.30 10.61
N LEU A 93 -6.42 -11.12 9.36
CA LEU A 93 -7.74 -11.56 8.89
C LEU A 93 -7.82 -13.08 8.66
N LEU A 94 -6.80 -13.66 8.02
CA LEU A 94 -6.79 -15.07 7.65
C LEU A 94 -6.51 -15.98 8.85
N LEU A 95 -5.63 -15.55 9.76
CA LEU A 95 -5.17 -16.32 10.92
C LEU A 95 -5.87 -15.84 12.20
N ARG A 96 -7.20 -15.78 12.19
CA ARG A 96 -8.02 -15.31 13.34
C ARG A 96 -7.93 -16.21 14.58
N ARG A 97 -7.42 -17.43 14.45
CA ARG A 97 -7.21 -18.34 15.58
C ARG A 97 -6.09 -17.81 16.47
N GLU A 98 -6.31 -17.84 17.77
CA GLU A 98 -5.34 -17.35 18.75
C GLU A 98 -4.08 -18.21 18.77
N ASP A 99 -4.22 -19.53 18.61
CA ASP A 99 -3.14 -20.48 18.66
C ASP A 99 -2.67 -20.92 17.26
N ALA A 100 -1.37 -20.99 17.09
CA ALA A 100 -0.78 -21.60 15.92
C ALA A 100 -1.07 -23.10 15.91
N PRO A 101 -1.50 -23.67 14.78
CA PRO A 101 -1.68 -25.10 14.68
C PRO A 101 -0.35 -25.84 14.81
N SER A 102 -0.37 -27.07 15.29
CA SER A 102 0.77 -27.96 15.18
C SER A 102 0.88 -28.44 13.73
N CYS A 103 2.02 -28.17 13.10
CA CYS A 103 2.27 -28.56 11.71
C CYS A 103 2.77 -29.99 11.61
N PHE A 104 3.52 -30.44 12.63
CA PHE A 104 4.08 -31.77 12.71
C PHE A 104 3.47 -32.50 13.92
N THR A 105 2.99 -33.71 13.69
CA THR A 105 2.44 -34.55 14.74
C THR A 105 3.44 -35.63 15.14
N SER A 106 3.44 -35.97 16.44
CA SER A 106 4.14 -37.10 16.98
C SER A 106 3.21 -38.27 17.27
N ASP A 107 1.94 -38.19 16.85
CA ASP A 107 0.90 -39.13 17.24
C ASP A 107 1.03 -40.46 16.50
N GLU A 108 1.29 -41.53 17.23
CA GLU A 108 1.40 -42.90 16.69
C GLU A 108 0.09 -43.42 16.09
N ASP A 109 -1.04 -42.82 16.46
CA ASP A 109 -2.37 -43.16 15.91
C ASP A 109 -2.53 -42.74 14.42
N CYS A 110 -1.60 -41.94 13.90
CA CYS A 110 -1.54 -41.51 12.50
C CYS A 110 -0.38 -42.13 11.73
N ARG A 111 -0.02 -43.36 11.99
CA ARG A 111 1.16 -44.04 11.44
C ARG A 111 1.24 -44.01 9.91
N GLU A 112 0.12 -44.24 9.23
CA GLU A 112 0.05 -44.23 7.76
C GLU A 112 0.38 -42.82 7.18
N MET A 113 -0.18 -41.79 7.79
CA MET A 113 0.09 -40.39 7.40
C MET A 113 1.53 -39.98 7.75
N TRP A 114 2.09 -40.50 8.84
CA TRP A 114 3.49 -40.31 9.20
C TRP A 114 4.43 -40.90 8.14
N ASP A 115 4.15 -42.14 7.73
CA ASP A 115 4.96 -42.82 6.71
C ASP A 115 4.91 -42.11 5.37
N GLU A 116 3.74 -41.62 4.95
CA GLU A 116 3.61 -40.80 3.73
C GLU A 116 4.38 -39.48 3.86
N MET A 117 4.25 -38.76 4.97
CA MET A 117 4.95 -37.50 5.21
C MET A 117 6.46 -37.67 5.28
N MET A 118 6.97 -38.80 5.82
CA MET A 118 8.39 -39.08 5.98
C MET A 118 9.01 -39.76 4.76
N THR A 119 8.23 -40.20 3.78
CA THR A 119 8.73 -40.90 2.61
C THR A 119 8.86 -39.96 1.42
N ARG A 120 10.08 -39.69 0.99
CA ARG A 120 10.37 -38.82 -0.14
C ARG A 120 9.74 -39.39 -1.44
N GLY A 121 9.09 -38.53 -2.20
CA GLY A 121 8.32 -38.85 -3.40
C GLY A 121 6.89 -39.26 -3.14
N MET A 122 6.45 -39.34 -1.89
CA MET A 122 5.03 -39.38 -1.55
C MET A 122 4.44 -37.99 -1.58
N GLN A 123 3.17 -37.87 -1.99
CA GLN A 123 2.49 -36.58 -2.18
C GLN A 123 2.55 -35.69 -0.93
N ALA A 124 2.29 -36.27 0.24
CA ALA A 124 2.32 -35.52 1.49
C ALA A 124 3.72 -34.96 1.80
N HIS A 125 4.77 -35.73 1.58
CA HIS A 125 6.16 -35.25 1.74
C HIS A 125 6.48 -34.10 0.83
N ASP A 126 6.15 -34.22 -0.45
CA ASP A 126 6.48 -33.25 -1.47
C ASP A 126 5.68 -31.95 -1.27
N ASP A 127 4.42 -32.04 -0.83
CA ASP A 127 3.59 -30.89 -0.45
C ASP A 127 4.21 -30.14 0.74
N TYR A 128 4.65 -30.84 1.78
CA TYR A 128 5.33 -30.23 2.92
C TYR A 128 6.65 -29.56 2.52
N ALA A 129 7.47 -30.24 1.75
CA ALA A 129 8.75 -29.70 1.28
C ALA A 129 8.54 -28.43 0.46
N HIS A 130 7.53 -28.42 -0.39
CA HIS A 130 7.14 -27.27 -1.20
C HIS A 130 6.68 -26.09 -0.35
N TRP A 131 5.81 -26.35 0.61
CA TRP A 131 5.31 -25.37 1.58
C TRP A 131 6.43 -24.71 2.39
N ILE A 132 7.33 -25.53 2.99
CA ILE A 132 8.48 -25.04 3.76
C ILE A 132 9.39 -24.17 2.88
N ALA A 133 9.66 -24.61 1.65
CA ALA A 133 10.50 -23.86 0.71
C ALA A 133 9.89 -22.48 0.36
N ARG A 134 8.57 -22.39 0.21
CA ARG A 134 7.86 -21.12 -0.02
C ARG A 134 7.91 -20.22 1.22
N LEU A 135 7.56 -20.74 2.40
CA LEU A 135 7.62 -19.97 3.64
C LEU A 135 9.02 -19.42 3.92
N SER A 136 10.07 -20.18 3.63
CA SER A 136 11.44 -19.72 3.86
C SER A 136 11.80 -18.44 3.10
N ARG A 137 11.08 -18.13 2.02
CA ARG A 137 11.28 -16.96 1.16
C ARG A 137 10.39 -15.76 1.49
N ILE A 138 9.34 -15.94 2.31
CA ILE A 138 8.29 -14.95 2.51
C ILE A 138 8.84 -13.56 2.91
N GLY A 139 9.85 -13.51 3.78
CA GLY A 139 10.47 -12.25 4.19
C GLY A 139 11.21 -11.55 3.05
N LYS A 140 11.93 -12.29 2.22
CA LYS A 140 12.61 -11.76 1.04
C LYS A 140 11.59 -11.25 0.02
N ASP A 141 10.60 -12.07 -0.29
CA ASP A 141 9.57 -11.74 -1.29
C ASP A 141 8.76 -10.50 -0.87
N LEU A 142 8.43 -10.36 0.41
CA LEU A 142 7.78 -9.17 0.95
C LEU A 142 8.68 -7.93 0.87
N SER A 143 9.98 -8.06 1.14
CA SER A 143 10.97 -6.99 0.99
C SER A 143 11.08 -6.53 -0.46
N ASP A 144 11.16 -7.48 -1.38
CA ASP A 144 11.26 -7.22 -2.82
C ASP A 144 9.98 -6.54 -3.36
N PHE A 145 8.80 -7.03 -2.96
CA PHE A 145 7.53 -6.38 -3.30
C PHE A 145 7.50 -4.91 -2.86
N ARG A 146 7.87 -4.64 -1.61
CA ARG A 146 7.88 -3.28 -1.06
C ARG A 146 8.83 -2.38 -1.83
N ARG A 147 10.08 -2.79 -1.99
CA ARG A 147 11.12 -2.03 -2.71
C ARG A 147 10.70 -1.71 -4.14
N ASN A 148 10.27 -2.73 -4.87
CA ASN A 148 9.90 -2.61 -6.27
C ASN A 148 8.66 -1.76 -6.47
N THR A 149 7.63 -1.95 -5.63
CA THR A 149 6.41 -1.15 -5.72
C THR A 149 6.64 0.30 -5.32
N GLN A 150 7.44 0.58 -4.27
CA GLN A 150 7.81 1.93 -3.90
C GLN A 150 8.56 2.64 -5.03
N TRP A 151 9.52 1.95 -5.66
CA TRP A 151 10.24 2.49 -6.80
C TRP A 151 9.33 2.76 -7.98
N MET A 152 8.46 1.83 -8.35
CA MET A 152 7.47 2.02 -9.41
C MET A 152 6.59 3.25 -9.15
N LEU A 153 6.03 3.37 -7.94
CA LEU A 153 5.16 4.48 -7.57
C LEU A 153 5.89 5.82 -7.64
N SER A 154 7.13 5.87 -7.13
CA SER A 154 7.93 7.09 -7.14
C SER A 154 8.35 7.52 -8.55
N ALA A 155 8.85 6.58 -9.36
CA ALA A 155 9.39 6.89 -10.68
C ALA A 155 8.30 7.20 -11.73
N TYR A 156 7.12 6.58 -11.64
CA TYR A 156 6.12 6.63 -12.70
C TYR A 156 4.80 7.28 -12.30
N PHE A 157 4.46 7.36 -11.01
CA PHE A 157 3.14 7.81 -10.57
C PHE A 157 3.15 9.13 -9.79
N GLU A 158 4.22 9.47 -9.06
CA GLU A 158 4.26 10.70 -8.26
C GLU A 158 4.21 11.98 -9.10
N GLY A 159 4.82 11.97 -10.29
CA GLY A 159 4.88 13.11 -11.21
C GLY A 159 3.69 13.26 -12.17
N LEU A 160 2.62 12.47 -12.01
CA LEU A 160 1.49 12.53 -12.93
C LEU A 160 0.73 13.85 -12.83
N PRO A 161 0.34 14.44 -13.99
CA PRO A 161 -0.35 15.74 -14.03
C PRO A 161 -1.75 15.68 -13.42
N SER A 162 -2.38 14.53 -13.41
CA SER A 162 -3.67 14.32 -12.74
C SER A 162 -3.81 12.87 -12.27
N CYS A 163 -4.66 12.69 -11.24
CA CYS A 163 -4.91 11.40 -10.59
C CYS A 163 -6.09 10.65 -11.22
N LYS A 164 -6.18 10.66 -12.54
CA LYS A 164 -7.22 9.95 -13.29
C LYS A 164 -6.78 8.52 -13.59
N ARG A 165 -7.75 7.62 -13.68
CA ARG A 165 -7.56 6.20 -13.99
C ARG A 165 -6.72 5.98 -15.25
N GLU A 166 -7.01 6.72 -16.31
CA GLU A 166 -6.31 6.61 -17.60
C GLU A 166 -4.81 6.90 -17.45
N ASN A 167 -4.45 7.93 -16.67
CA ASN A 167 -3.05 8.27 -16.40
C ASN A 167 -2.33 7.19 -15.58
N TYR A 168 -3.05 6.49 -14.69
CA TYR A 168 -2.47 5.38 -13.95
C TYR A 168 -2.19 4.17 -14.85
N ILE A 169 -3.12 3.85 -15.74
CA ILE A 169 -2.94 2.77 -16.71
C ILE A 169 -1.78 3.08 -17.66
N ASP A 170 -1.68 4.32 -18.16
CA ASP A 170 -0.58 4.76 -19.00
C ASP A 170 0.77 4.72 -18.26
N ALA A 171 0.81 5.17 -17.01
CA ALA A 171 2.01 5.11 -16.17
C ALA A 171 2.46 3.66 -15.93
N TYR A 172 1.52 2.75 -15.69
CA TYR A 172 1.81 1.33 -15.54
C TYR A 172 2.34 0.71 -16.84
N GLY A 173 1.77 1.09 -18.00
CA GLY A 173 2.27 0.67 -19.31
C GLY A 173 3.72 1.11 -19.53
N ARG A 174 4.02 2.40 -19.28
CA ARG A 174 5.40 2.93 -19.39
C ARG A 174 6.37 2.23 -18.43
N PHE A 175 5.93 1.90 -17.22
CA PHE A 175 6.72 1.12 -16.28
C PHE A 175 7.04 -0.27 -16.83
N LYS A 176 6.02 -1.00 -17.32
CA LYS A 176 6.21 -2.34 -17.93
C LYS A 176 7.18 -2.31 -19.12
N ASP A 177 7.02 -1.35 -19.99
CA ASP A 177 7.89 -1.16 -21.17
C ASP A 177 9.31 -0.75 -20.77
N GLY A 178 9.44 0.08 -19.73
CA GLY A 178 10.73 0.49 -19.16
C GLY A 178 11.52 -0.69 -18.59
N ILE A 179 10.86 -1.58 -17.86
CA ILE A 179 11.48 -2.79 -17.33
C ILE A 179 11.96 -3.72 -18.44
N GLY A 180 11.15 -3.90 -19.50
CA GLY A 180 11.56 -4.71 -20.63
C GLY A 180 12.85 -4.22 -21.27
N LYS A 181 13.06 -2.92 -21.38
CA LYS A 181 14.28 -2.30 -21.91
C LYS A 181 15.49 -2.48 -20.98
N VAL A 182 15.30 -2.32 -19.67
CA VAL A 182 16.37 -2.52 -18.67
C VAL A 182 16.84 -3.97 -18.68
N LYS A 183 15.93 -4.94 -18.69
CA LYS A 183 16.28 -6.36 -18.77
C LYS A 183 17.04 -6.75 -20.05
N LEU A 184 16.79 -6.06 -21.16
CA LEU A 184 17.52 -6.28 -22.42
C LEU A 184 18.92 -5.63 -22.39
N ALA A 185 19.05 -4.46 -21.77
CA ALA A 185 20.33 -3.76 -21.65
C ALA A 185 21.30 -4.50 -20.70
N ASP A 186 20.79 -5.08 -19.60
CA ASP A 186 21.61 -5.84 -18.65
C ASP A 186 22.14 -7.18 -19.20
N MET A 187 21.63 -7.63 -20.36
CA MET A 187 22.17 -8.83 -21.03
C MET A 187 23.42 -8.57 -21.86
N ASP A 188 23.72 -7.32 -22.17
CA ASP A 188 24.80 -6.92 -23.10
C ASP A 188 26.02 -6.26 -22.42
N GLU A 189 25.96 -5.96 -21.11
CA GLU A 189 27.10 -5.38 -20.38
C GLU A 189 27.51 -6.25 -19.19
N GLU A 190 28.83 -6.37 -18.94
CA GLU A 190 29.40 -6.89 -17.69
C GLU A 190 28.86 -6.06 -16.52
N SER A 191 27.74 -6.47 -15.97
CA SER A 191 27.06 -5.76 -14.91
C SER A 191 27.90 -5.74 -13.64
N ASP A 192 28.03 -4.57 -13.02
CA ASP A 192 28.55 -4.40 -11.67
C ASP A 192 27.84 -5.38 -10.72
N PRO A 193 28.53 -6.35 -10.10
CA PRO A 193 27.93 -7.37 -9.25
C PRO A 193 27.22 -6.79 -8.01
N PHE A 194 27.38 -5.48 -7.73
CA PHE A 194 26.69 -4.73 -6.66
C PHE A 194 25.45 -3.96 -7.13
N TYR A 195 25.22 -3.89 -8.44
CA TYR A 195 24.05 -3.25 -9.01
C TYR A 195 22.95 -4.29 -9.26
N ASP A 196 22.17 -4.60 -8.22
CA ASP A 196 20.90 -5.33 -8.36
C ASP A 196 19.79 -4.31 -8.64
N PRO A 197 19.38 -4.11 -9.92
CA PRO A 197 18.34 -3.15 -10.23
C PRO A 197 17.06 -3.57 -9.50
N PRO A 198 16.38 -2.66 -8.78
CA PRO A 198 15.18 -2.98 -7.99
C PRO A 198 14.06 -3.63 -8.82
N VAL A 199 14.27 -3.71 -10.12
CA VAL A 199 13.32 -4.12 -11.15
C VAL A 199 13.40 -5.58 -11.52
N ALA A 200 14.55 -6.25 -11.28
CA ALA A 200 14.79 -7.63 -11.73
C ALA A 200 13.80 -8.64 -11.12
N SER A 201 13.24 -8.34 -9.95
CA SER A 201 12.30 -9.20 -9.22
C SER A 201 10.82 -8.80 -9.37
N PHE A 202 10.48 -7.77 -10.17
CA PHE A 202 9.07 -7.41 -10.39
C PHE A 202 8.38 -8.47 -11.24
N ARG A 203 7.27 -8.99 -10.72
CA ARG A 203 6.48 -10.01 -11.41
C ARG A 203 5.30 -9.35 -12.13
N PHE A 204 5.09 -9.73 -13.39
CA PHE A 204 3.92 -9.37 -14.19
C PHE A 204 2.97 -10.55 -14.38
N ASP A 205 3.48 -11.76 -14.17
CA ASP A 205 2.73 -13.00 -14.31
C ASP A 205 2.56 -13.62 -12.92
N PHE A 206 1.32 -13.92 -12.57
CA PHE A 206 0.96 -14.45 -11.27
C PHE A 206 0.19 -15.76 -11.46
N PRO A 207 0.67 -16.89 -10.91
CA PRO A 207 -0.13 -18.08 -10.86
C PRO A 207 -1.31 -17.85 -9.91
N ALA A 208 -2.52 -18.00 -10.42
CA ALA A 208 -3.75 -17.98 -9.63
C ALA A 208 -4.78 -18.90 -10.26
N HIS A 209 -5.49 -19.66 -9.44
CA HIS A 209 -6.66 -20.39 -9.90
C HIS A 209 -7.86 -19.48 -9.83
N ILE A 210 -8.52 -19.29 -10.97
CA ILE A 210 -9.67 -18.36 -11.09
C ILE A 210 -10.95 -19.17 -11.23
N SER A 211 -11.95 -18.84 -10.41
CA SER A 211 -13.32 -19.31 -10.53
C SER A 211 -14.30 -18.17 -10.35
N PHE A 212 -15.55 -18.35 -10.76
CA PHE A 212 -16.58 -17.34 -10.60
C PHE A 212 -17.63 -17.84 -9.62
N ILE A 213 -17.92 -17.02 -8.60
CA ILE A 213 -18.88 -17.35 -7.56
C ILE A 213 -20.01 -16.31 -7.50
N PRO A 214 -21.26 -16.72 -7.25
CA PRO A 214 -22.32 -15.79 -6.96
C PRO A 214 -22.18 -15.27 -5.52
N TYR A 215 -22.39 -13.97 -5.33
CA TYR A 215 -22.48 -13.35 -4.01
C TYR A 215 -23.65 -12.36 -3.96
N ARG A 216 -24.09 -11.99 -2.77
CA ARG A 216 -25.09 -10.94 -2.58
C ARG A 216 -24.39 -9.66 -2.15
N ASP A 217 -24.58 -8.62 -2.93
CA ASP A 217 -24.11 -7.28 -2.61
C ASP A 217 -24.82 -6.78 -1.34
N GLU A 218 -24.09 -6.49 -0.29
CA GLU A 218 -24.66 -6.10 1.02
C GLU A 218 -25.48 -4.80 0.96
N LYS A 219 -25.11 -3.86 0.07
CA LYS A 219 -25.78 -2.56 -0.05
C LYS A 219 -27.09 -2.65 -0.82
N THR A 220 -27.16 -3.51 -1.82
CA THR A 220 -28.31 -3.57 -2.73
C THR A 220 -29.15 -4.85 -2.57
N GLY A 221 -28.64 -5.87 -1.86
CA GLY A 221 -29.25 -7.19 -1.73
C GLY A 221 -29.29 -8.00 -3.04
N LYS A 222 -28.78 -7.45 -4.15
CA LYS A 222 -28.84 -8.08 -5.48
C LYS A 222 -27.75 -9.13 -5.65
N PRO A 223 -28.05 -10.23 -6.37
CA PRO A 223 -27.02 -11.20 -6.72
C PRO A 223 -26.05 -10.59 -7.74
N LYS A 224 -24.76 -10.82 -7.53
CA LYS A 224 -23.65 -10.44 -8.41
C LYS A 224 -22.69 -11.60 -8.56
N MET A 225 -21.79 -11.53 -9.53
CA MET A 225 -20.66 -12.45 -9.68
C MET A 225 -19.40 -11.82 -9.15
N ALA A 226 -18.65 -12.58 -8.38
CA ALA A 226 -17.27 -12.25 -8.01
C ALA A 226 -16.31 -13.24 -8.68
N GLU A 227 -15.12 -12.76 -8.99
CA GLU A 227 -14.03 -13.61 -9.42
C GLU A 227 -13.27 -14.07 -8.18
N ARG A 228 -13.35 -15.34 -7.85
CA ARG A 228 -12.54 -15.95 -6.80
C ARG A 228 -11.19 -16.33 -7.36
N SER A 229 -10.16 -15.69 -6.85
CA SER A 229 -8.78 -16.04 -7.13
C SER A 229 -8.18 -16.76 -5.92
N THR A 230 -7.63 -17.94 -6.15
CA THR A 230 -6.96 -18.72 -5.11
C THR A 230 -5.45 -18.64 -5.34
N PHE A 231 -4.73 -18.35 -4.26
CA PHE A 231 -3.29 -18.09 -4.27
C PHE A 231 -2.56 -19.11 -3.40
N ASP A 232 -1.42 -19.53 -3.90
CA ASP A 232 -0.39 -20.26 -3.19
C ASP A 232 0.85 -19.39 -2.89
N ASP A 233 0.81 -18.12 -3.28
CA ASP A 233 1.89 -17.13 -3.12
C ASP A 233 1.28 -15.79 -2.66
N LEU A 234 1.66 -15.34 -1.46
CA LEU A 234 1.23 -14.07 -0.88
C LEU A 234 1.56 -12.89 -1.80
N ILE A 235 2.72 -12.92 -2.42
CA ILE A 235 3.20 -11.83 -3.26
C ILE A 235 2.42 -11.75 -4.56
N ALA A 236 1.99 -12.88 -5.11
CA ALA A 236 1.06 -12.92 -6.24
C ALA A 236 -0.24 -12.18 -5.93
N PHE A 237 -0.79 -12.38 -4.72
CA PHE A 237 -1.97 -11.64 -4.27
C PHE A 237 -1.72 -10.12 -4.19
N PHE A 238 -0.62 -9.69 -3.58
CA PHE A 238 -0.34 -8.25 -3.47
C PHE A 238 -0.15 -7.58 -4.83
N TYR A 239 0.53 -8.23 -5.78
CA TYR A 239 0.64 -7.70 -7.14
C TYR A 239 -0.70 -7.68 -7.88
N LEU A 240 -1.54 -8.70 -7.71
CA LEU A 240 -2.86 -8.72 -8.34
C LEU A 240 -3.76 -7.63 -7.74
N ASP A 241 -3.78 -7.48 -6.41
CA ASP A 241 -4.53 -6.41 -5.74
C ASP A 241 -4.06 -5.02 -6.19
N LEU A 242 -2.73 -4.81 -6.28
CA LEU A 242 -2.14 -3.57 -6.78
C LEU A 242 -2.57 -3.25 -8.22
N THR A 243 -2.45 -4.22 -9.12
CA THR A 243 -2.77 -4.01 -10.54
C THR A 243 -4.25 -3.79 -10.76
N ARG A 244 -5.12 -4.51 -10.04
CA ARG A 244 -6.56 -4.27 -10.05
C ARG A 244 -6.91 -2.91 -9.45
N GLY A 245 -6.22 -2.50 -8.38
CA GLY A 245 -6.33 -1.15 -7.82
C GLY A 245 -6.01 -0.09 -8.87
N ILE A 246 -4.86 -0.18 -9.54
CA ILE A 246 -4.47 0.73 -10.63
C ILE A 246 -5.54 0.76 -11.73
N ALA A 247 -6.01 -0.41 -12.17
CA ALA A 247 -7.04 -0.52 -13.18
C ALA A 247 -8.39 0.06 -12.76
N ALA A 248 -8.70 0.08 -11.47
CA ALA A 248 -9.90 0.72 -10.92
C ALA A 248 -9.74 2.23 -10.67
N GLY A 249 -8.53 2.77 -10.81
CA GLY A 249 -8.22 4.16 -10.47
C GLY A 249 -7.86 4.39 -9.00
N ASN A 250 -7.60 3.31 -8.27
CA ASN A 250 -7.11 3.35 -6.91
C ASN A 250 -5.58 3.24 -6.90
N LEU A 251 -4.91 4.04 -6.09
CA LEU A 251 -3.46 4.03 -6.04
C LEU A 251 -2.96 4.13 -4.60
N PRO A 252 -2.01 3.27 -4.18
CA PRO A 252 -1.27 3.48 -2.94
C PRO A 252 -0.53 4.81 -2.97
N ARG A 253 -0.66 5.61 -1.90
CA ARG A 253 -0.02 6.92 -1.75
C ARG A 253 0.50 7.14 -0.34
N ARG A 254 1.52 7.97 -0.21
CA ARG A 254 1.95 8.45 1.10
C ARG A 254 1.11 9.63 1.55
N CYS A 255 0.58 9.54 2.76
CA CYS A 255 -0.12 10.65 3.40
C CYS A 255 0.84 11.81 3.67
N LYS A 256 0.52 13.02 3.21
CA LYS A 256 1.36 14.20 3.42
C LYS A 256 1.45 14.66 4.89
N ASN A 257 0.55 14.20 5.75
CA ASN A 257 0.56 14.57 7.16
C ASN A 257 1.33 13.56 8.02
N CYS A 258 1.08 12.26 7.88
CA CYS A 258 1.66 11.23 8.74
C CYS A 258 2.70 10.34 8.04
N GLY A 259 2.88 10.46 6.73
CA GLY A 259 3.84 9.66 5.95
C GLY A 259 3.40 8.22 5.67
N HIS A 260 2.32 7.73 6.28
CA HIS A 260 1.81 6.38 6.10
C HIS A 260 1.22 6.16 4.71
N TRP A 261 1.33 4.94 4.22
CA TRP A 261 0.69 4.52 2.99
C TRP A 261 -0.82 4.37 3.17
N PHE A 262 -1.59 4.70 2.17
CA PHE A 262 -3.04 4.51 2.11
C PHE A 262 -3.49 4.41 0.65
N VAL A 263 -4.64 3.81 0.40
CA VAL A 263 -5.25 3.76 -0.93
C VAL A 263 -6.06 5.03 -1.19
N ALA A 264 -5.70 5.74 -2.24
CA ALA A 264 -6.54 6.82 -2.78
C ALA A 264 -7.57 6.20 -3.74
N VAL A 265 -8.82 6.14 -3.31
CA VAL A 265 -9.92 5.49 -4.05
C VAL A 265 -10.53 6.45 -5.07
N GLY A 266 -10.84 5.95 -6.28
CA GLY A 266 -11.66 6.66 -7.26
C GLY A 266 -10.97 7.79 -8.00
N GLY A 267 -9.65 7.78 -8.13
CA GLY A 267 -8.91 8.78 -8.90
C GLY A 267 -8.92 10.20 -8.31
N TYR A 268 -9.35 10.36 -7.07
CA TYR A 268 -9.34 11.65 -6.38
C TYR A 268 -7.93 12.06 -6.00
N ASN A 269 -7.63 13.34 -6.12
CA ASN A 269 -6.35 13.93 -5.68
C ASN A 269 -6.28 14.03 -4.15
N THR A 270 -6.61 12.94 -3.45
CA THR A 270 -6.54 12.84 -2.00
C THR A 270 -5.08 12.69 -1.58
N GLN A 271 -4.59 13.64 -0.79
CA GLN A 271 -3.20 13.67 -0.31
C GLN A 271 -3.07 13.25 1.15
N TYR A 272 -4.17 12.93 1.81
CA TYR A 272 -4.25 12.65 3.24
C TYR A 272 -5.13 11.43 3.50
N CYS A 273 -4.69 10.57 4.42
CA CYS A 273 -5.45 9.39 4.85
C CYS A 273 -6.52 9.76 5.89
N ASP A 274 -7.37 8.79 6.23
CA ASP A 274 -8.40 8.95 7.26
C ASP A 274 -7.94 8.50 8.66
N ARG A 275 -6.66 8.17 8.85
CA ARG A 275 -6.12 7.78 10.15
C ARG A 275 -6.28 8.90 11.18
N PRO A 276 -6.69 8.55 12.42
CA PRO A 276 -6.76 9.54 13.50
C PRO A 276 -5.38 10.08 13.84
N ILE A 277 -5.32 11.34 14.24
CA ILE A 277 -4.06 11.97 14.66
C ILE A 277 -3.90 11.77 16.17
N LEU A 278 -2.76 11.20 16.57
CA LEU A 278 -2.39 11.02 17.97
C LEU A 278 -2.48 12.36 18.73
N GLY A 279 -3.16 12.35 19.87
CA GLY A 279 -3.33 13.54 20.71
C GLY A 279 -4.36 14.56 20.23
N GLN A 280 -5.08 14.32 19.12
CA GLN A 280 -6.12 15.20 18.60
C GLN A 280 -7.44 14.45 18.44
N HIS A 281 -8.26 14.41 19.52
CA HIS A 281 -9.54 13.71 19.50
C HIS A 281 -10.44 14.14 18.34
N GLY A 282 -10.95 13.16 17.59
CA GLY A 282 -11.89 13.35 16.48
C GLY A 282 -11.30 13.95 15.21
N LYS A 283 -9.97 14.22 15.14
CA LYS A 283 -9.33 14.71 13.92
C LYS A 283 -8.60 13.59 13.19
N THR A 284 -8.76 13.57 11.86
CA THR A 284 -8.03 12.69 10.95
C THR A 284 -7.04 13.49 10.12
N CYS A 285 -6.05 12.81 9.53
CA CYS A 285 -5.12 13.45 8.59
C CYS A 285 -5.85 14.20 7.47
N ARG A 286 -6.98 13.64 6.98
CA ARG A 286 -7.80 14.28 5.94
C ARG A 286 -8.45 15.56 6.43
N SER A 287 -9.00 15.58 7.64
CA SER A 287 -9.64 16.78 8.19
C SER A 287 -8.65 17.93 8.39
N VAL A 288 -7.46 17.63 8.91
CA VAL A 288 -6.37 18.62 9.09
C VAL A 288 -5.82 19.08 7.74
N GLY A 289 -5.55 18.16 6.82
CA GLY A 289 -5.07 18.50 5.49
C GLY A 289 -6.06 19.32 4.67
N ALA A 290 -7.36 19.05 4.80
CA ALA A 290 -8.41 19.89 4.18
C ALA A 290 -8.38 21.32 4.73
N HIS A 291 -8.23 21.47 6.06
CA HIS A 291 -8.14 22.77 6.71
C HIS A 291 -6.91 23.57 6.27
N GLU A 292 -5.73 22.93 6.25
CA GLU A 292 -4.49 23.56 5.77
C GLU A 292 -4.57 23.94 4.29
N THR A 293 -5.18 23.09 3.45
CA THR A 293 -5.42 23.42 2.05
C THR A 293 -6.37 24.60 1.88
N ALA A 294 -7.43 24.67 2.70
CA ALA A 294 -8.34 25.82 2.71
C ALA A 294 -7.60 27.10 3.12
N LYS A 295 -6.83 27.07 4.22
CA LYS A 295 -6.00 28.21 4.65
C LYS A 295 -5.02 28.66 3.57
N ARG A 296 -4.37 27.73 2.87
CA ARG A 296 -3.45 28.06 1.77
C ARG A 296 -4.18 28.75 0.62
N LYS A 297 -5.34 28.23 0.20
CA LYS A 297 -6.16 28.84 -0.86
C LYS A 297 -6.61 30.27 -0.47
N LEU A 298 -6.98 30.49 0.80
CA LEU A 298 -7.32 31.79 1.32
C LEU A 298 -6.13 32.77 1.21
N ARG A 299 -4.95 32.36 1.66
CA ARG A 299 -3.72 33.16 1.55
C ARG A 299 -3.38 33.48 0.09
N GLU A 300 -3.54 32.51 -0.81
CA GLU A 300 -3.32 32.69 -2.24
C GLU A 300 -4.33 33.66 -2.87
N ALA A 301 -5.61 33.59 -2.49
CA ALA A 301 -6.65 34.49 -2.95
C ALA A 301 -6.42 35.92 -2.47
N ALA A 302 -6.08 36.08 -1.19
CA ALA A 302 -5.70 37.35 -0.61
C ALA A 302 -4.47 37.99 -1.30
N ALA A 303 -3.45 37.16 -1.59
CA ALA A 303 -2.25 37.61 -2.32
C ALA A 303 -2.58 38.03 -3.75
N LYS A 304 -3.43 37.28 -4.46
CA LYS A 304 -3.90 37.64 -5.80
C LYS A 304 -4.68 38.96 -5.81
N GLU A 305 -5.54 39.18 -4.82
CA GLU A 305 -6.31 40.43 -4.71
C GLU A 305 -5.39 41.62 -4.42
N TYR A 306 -4.40 41.44 -3.54
CA TYR A 306 -3.38 42.47 -3.32
C TYR A 306 -2.63 42.81 -4.62
N ALA A 307 -2.16 41.81 -5.36
CA ALA A 307 -1.45 42.04 -6.62
C ALA A 307 -2.34 42.75 -7.68
N ARG A 308 -3.61 42.36 -7.78
CA ARG A 308 -4.57 43.04 -8.67
C ARG A 308 -4.77 44.50 -8.30
N THR A 309 -4.98 44.80 -7.00
CA THR A 309 -5.15 46.15 -6.49
C THR A 309 -3.89 46.98 -6.75
N TYR A 310 -2.71 46.45 -6.41
CA TYR A 310 -1.44 47.14 -6.65
C TYR A 310 -1.22 47.47 -8.12
N ASN A 311 -1.45 46.50 -9.04
CA ASN A 311 -1.30 46.73 -10.49
C ASN A 311 -2.30 47.72 -11.01
N ARG A 312 -3.55 47.75 -10.54
CA ARG A 312 -4.58 48.72 -10.88
C ARG A 312 -4.13 50.15 -10.51
N LEU A 313 -3.66 50.31 -9.26
CA LEU A 313 -3.16 51.59 -8.75
C LEU A 313 -1.91 52.05 -9.49
N LYS A 314 -0.97 51.14 -9.78
CA LYS A 314 0.22 51.43 -10.60
C LYS A 314 -0.16 51.96 -11.99
N GLY A 315 -1.15 51.34 -12.61
CA GLY A 315 -1.66 51.81 -13.93
C GLY A 315 -2.35 53.17 -13.84
N ARG A 316 -3.03 53.50 -12.73
CA ARG A 316 -3.60 54.84 -12.50
C ARG A 316 -2.51 55.92 -12.35
N LYS A 317 -1.43 55.60 -11.60
CA LYS A 317 -0.27 56.49 -11.45
C LYS A 317 0.42 56.74 -12.79
N GLN A 318 0.65 55.69 -13.57
CA GLN A 318 1.28 55.82 -14.90
C GLN A 318 0.48 56.66 -15.87
N ARG A 319 -0.85 56.62 -15.77
CA ARG A 319 -1.75 57.47 -16.59
C ARG A 319 -1.96 58.88 -16.06
N GLY A 320 -1.33 59.23 -14.93
CA GLY A 320 -1.48 60.52 -14.29
C GLY A 320 -2.84 60.76 -13.62
N THR A 321 -3.65 59.73 -13.38
CA THR A 321 -4.98 59.86 -12.75
C THR A 321 -4.91 59.91 -11.20
N ILE A 322 -3.76 59.66 -10.63
CA ILE A 322 -3.43 59.88 -9.20
C ILE A 322 -2.03 60.46 -9.11
N SER A 323 -1.83 61.36 -8.14
CA SER A 323 -0.54 61.98 -7.87
C SER A 323 0.44 61.00 -7.23
N THR A 324 1.71 61.33 -7.12
CA THR A 324 2.71 60.51 -6.45
C THR A 324 2.43 60.40 -4.94
N ASP A 325 1.97 61.46 -4.32
CA ASP A 325 1.66 61.47 -2.88
C ASP A 325 0.41 60.65 -2.57
N GLU A 326 -0.63 60.77 -3.40
CA GLU A 326 -1.81 59.86 -3.32
C GLU A 326 -1.45 58.39 -3.52
N TRP A 327 -0.56 58.07 -4.50
CA TRP A 327 -0.05 56.71 -4.69
C TRP A 327 0.63 56.20 -3.43
N ASN A 328 1.60 56.96 -2.87
CA ASN A 328 2.35 56.56 -1.71
C ASN A 328 1.43 56.29 -0.51
N HIS A 329 0.44 57.18 -0.31
CA HIS A 329 -0.57 57.03 0.75
C HIS A 329 -1.40 55.75 0.58
N ILE A 330 -1.94 55.51 -0.62
CA ILE A 330 -2.79 54.36 -0.89
C ILE A 330 -2.01 53.06 -0.76
N VAL A 331 -0.76 53.00 -1.21
CA VAL A 331 0.11 51.82 -1.07
C VAL A 331 0.42 51.55 0.38
N ALA A 332 0.71 52.58 1.20
CA ALA A 332 0.92 52.40 2.63
C ALA A 332 -0.32 51.78 3.31
N VAL A 333 -1.53 52.30 3.03
CA VAL A 333 -2.79 51.72 3.51
C VAL A 333 -2.97 50.25 3.06
N ALA A 334 -2.61 49.91 1.81
CA ALA A 334 -2.70 48.55 1.31
C ALA A 334 -1.74 47.61 2.05
N GLU A 335 -0.52 48.08 2.39
CA GLU A 335 0.46 47.32 3.18
C GLU A 335 0.04 47.13 4.64
N GLU A 336 -0.55 48.14 5.28
CA GLU A 336 -1.11 48.03 6.62
C GLU A 336 -2.25 46.99 6.65
N LEU A 337 -3.14 47.01 5.66
CA LEU A 337 -4.22 46.03 5.54
C LEU A 337 -3.64 44.61 5.37
N ARG A 338 -2.55 44.47 4.59
CA ARG A 338 -1.85 43.19 4.39
C ARG A 338 -1.21 42.69 5.68
N ALA A 339 -0.58 43.57 6.45
CA ALA A 339 0.05 43.26 7.73
C ALA A 339 -1.02 42.80 8.74
N ALA A 340 -2.12 43.55 8.89
CA ALA A 340 -3.23 43.19 9.78
C ALA A 340 -3.89 41.83 9.37
N PHE A 341 -4.01 41.52 8.09
CA PHE A 341 -4.48 40.24 7.60
C PHE A 341 -3.50 39.11 7.92
N GLN A 342 -2.19 39.34 7.74
CA GLN A 342 -1.15 38.34 8.06
C GLN A 342 -1.04 38.05 9.56
N ALA A 343 -1.26 39.07 10.40
CA ALA A 343 -1.35 38.95 11.85
C ALA A 343 -2.61 38.23 12.35
N GLY A 344 -3.60 37.97 11.45
CA GLY A 344 -4.86 37.34 11.81
C GLY A 344 -5.91 38.30 12.46
N GLU A 345 -5.64 39.61 12.46
CA GLU A 345 -6.50 40.63 13.02
C GLU A 345 -7.72 40.95 12.15
N MET A 346 -7.72 40.44 10.92
CA MET A 346 -8.75 40.71 9.92
C MET A 346 -9.14 39.46 9.14
N ALA A 347 -10.46 39.23 9.00
CA ALA A 347 -10.98 38.18 8.13
C ALA A 347 -10.74 38.53 6.64
N GLU A 348 -10.48 37.50 5.81
CA GLU A 348 -10.17 37.64 4.38
C GLU A 348 -11.24 38.44 3.63
N SER A 349 -12.53 38.19 3.87
CA SER A 349 -13.63 38.88 3.20
C SER A 349 -13.59 40.38 3.48
N LYS A 350 -13.23 40.80 4.69
CA LYS A 350 -13.02 42.18 5.08
C LYS A 350 -11.79 42.78 4.44
N TYR A 351 -10.69 42.04 4.38
CA TYR A 351 -9.44 42.41 3.72
C TYR A 351 -9.65 42.67 2.22
N CYS A 352 -10.21 41.70 1.51
CA CYS A 352 -10.46 41.84 0.07
C CYS A 352 -11.44 42.98 -0.25
N ARG A 353 -12.46 43.23 0.60
CA ARG A 353 -13.39 44.34 0.43
C ARG A 353 -12.66 45.69 0.56
N LYS A 354 -11.82 45.84 1.59
CA LYS A 354 -11.04 47.06 1.79
C LYS A 354 -10.03 47.32 0.67
N LEU A 355 -9.35 46.28 0.17
CA LEU A 355 -8.46 46.40 -0.98
C LEU A 355 -9.18 46.83 -2.27
N LYS A 356 -10.41 46.35 -2.50
CA LYS A 356 -11.20 46.75 -3.66
C LYS A 356 -11.65 48.20 -3.60
N ALA A 357 -11.79 48.73 -2.40
CA ALA A 357 -12.22 50.12 -2.17
C ALA A 357 -11.08 51.14 -2.35
N LEU A 358 -9.83 50.72 -2.38
CA LEU A 358 -8.67 51.55 -2.72
C LEU A 358 -8.60 51.82 -4.22
#